data_f6d40502d3a8f7b2636b28f9f970aabd
#
_entry.id   f6d40502d3a8f7b2636b28f9f970aabd
#
_cell.length_a   1.000
_cell.length_b   1.000
_cell.length_c   1.000
_cell.angle_alpha   90.00
_cell.angle_beta   90.00
_cell.angle_gamma   90.00
#
_symmetry.space_group_name_H-M   'P 1'
#
loop_
_entity.id
_entity.type
_entity.pdbx_description
1 polymer ?
#
loop_
_entity_poly.entity_id
_entity_poly.type
_entity_poly.pdbx_seq_one_letter_code
_entity_poly.pdbx_strand_id
1 'polypeptide(L)'
;MKRLLIAAAVVASTLPVLAQQSARRPSAAHGREVFLKVGCFACHGTVGQGGAGAILAPNTIPLAAFQTWVRNGSPGWSVTNGMPAFSPRALSDDDLADVHEYLATLPAPKPAKDIPALND
;
A
#
# COMPACT_ATOMS: atom_id res chain seq x y z
N MET A 1 -60.85 -4.15 -46.23
CA MET A 1 -59.41 -4.46 -46.21
C MET A 1 -58.78 -3.77 -45.00
N LYS A 2 -58.59 -4.50 -43.90
CA LYS A 2 -58.00 -3.97 -42.64
C LYS A 2 -56.49 -4.18 -42.67
N ARG A 3 -55.73 -3.08 -42.70
CA ARG A 3 -54.26 -3.11 -42.59
C ARG A 3 -53.86 -3.19 -41.10
N LEU A 4 -53.33 -4.31 -40.72
CA LEU A 4 -52.78 -4.52 -39.38
C LEU A 4 -51.35 -3.94 -39.36
N LEU A 5 -51.13 -2.88 -38.60
CA LEU A 5 -49.79 -2.32 -38.35
C LEU A 5 -49.21 -3.05 -37.15
N ILE A 6 -48.23 -3.89 -37.38
CA ILE A 6 -47.42 -4.55 -36.33
C ILE A 6 -46.33 -3.57 -35.89
N ALA A 7 -46.47 -2.98 -34.72
CA ALA A 7 -45.41 -2.19 -34.10
C ALA A 7 -44.41 -3.14 -33.43
N ALA A 8 -43.23 -3.24 -34.01
CA ALA A 8 -42.13 -3.94 -33.38
C ALA A 8 -41.51 -3.08 -32.29
N ALA A 9 -41.72 -3.45 -31.02
CA ALA A 9 -41.06 -2.83 -29.91
C ALA A 9 -39.62 -3.38 -29.80
N VAL A 10 -38.64 -2.54 -30.14
CA VAL A 10 -37.22 -2.85 -29.90
C VAL A 10 -36.91 -2.59 -28.43
N VAL A 11 -36.84 -3.63 -27.63
CA VAL A 11 -36.37 -3.55 -26.26
C VAL A 11 -34.84 -3.46 -26.30
N ALA A 12 -34.32 -2.27 -26.17
CA ALA A 12 -32.89 -2.04 -26.00
C ALA A 12 -32.49 -2.48 -24.58
N SER A 13 -31.92 -3.67 -24.49
CA SER A 13 -31.35 -4.20 -23.26
C SER A 13 -30.06 -3.43 -22.96
N THR A 14 -30.13 -2.41 -22.13
CA THR A 14 -28.97 -1.74 -21.55
C THR A 14 -28.39 -2.64 -20.47
N LEU A 15 -27.43 -3.48 -20.82
CA LEU A 15 -26.60 -4.17 -19.85
C LEU A 15 -25.78 -3.14 -19.08
N PRO A 16 -25.81 -3.10 -17.73
CA PRO A 16 -24.88 -2.29 -16.98
C PRO A 16 -23.48 -2.83 -17.27
N VAL A 17 -22.65 -2.03 -17.93
CA VAL A 17 -21.20 -2.26 -17.95
C VAL A 17 -20.73 -2.06 -16.53
N LEU A 18 -20.70 -3.17 -15.75
CA LEU A 18 -19.94 -3.23 -14.53
C LEU A 18 -18.50 -2.97 -14.95
N ALA A 19 -18.03 -1.75 -14.71
CA ALA A 19 -16.63 -1.41 -14.82
C ALA A 19 -15.87 -2.39 -13.93
N GLN A 20 -15.32 -3.43 -14.54
CA GLN A 20 -14.31 -4.27 -13.91
C GLN A 20 -13.13 -3.35 -13.67
N GLN A 21 -13.08 -2.74 -12.51
CA GLN A 21 -11.84 -2.21 -11.97
C GLN A 21 -10.94 -3.42 -11.82
N SER A 22 -10.15 -3.68 -12.85
CA SER A 22 -9.06 -4.63 -12.79
C SER A 22 -8.19 -4.17 -11.64
N ALA A 23 -8.27 -4.86 -10.50
CA ALA A 23 -7.45 -4.55 -9.36
C ALA A 23 -5.99 -4.55 -9.83
N ARG A 24 -5.39 -3.37 -9.89
CA ARG A 24 -4.00 -3.21 -10.30
C ARG A 24 -3.15 -4.07 -9.38
N ARG A 25 -2.23 -4.83 -9.94
CA ARG A 25 -1.26 -5.55 -9.13
C ARG A 25 -0.32 -4.55 -8.47
N PRO A 26 -0.07 -4.65 -7.16
CA PRO A 26 0.92 -3.83 -6.49
C PRO A 26 2.29 -3.94 -7.14
N SER A 27 3.03 -2.84 -7.13
CA SER A 27 4.36 -2.72 -7.72
C SER A 27 5.41 -2.44 -6.64
N ALA A 28 6.28 -3.39 -6.36
CA ALA A 28 7.38 -3.21 -5.42
C ALA A 28 8.33 -2.08 -5.84
N ALA A 29 8.58 -1.91 -7.14
CA ALA A 29 9.43 -0.83 -7.65
C ALA A 29 8.83 0.55 -7.35
N HIS A 30 7.55 0.75 -7.66
CA HIS A 30 6.85 1.99 -7.32
C HIS A 30 6.71 2.15 -5.80
N GLY A 31 6.47 1.08 -5.07
CA GLY A 31 6.42 1.10 -3.61
C GLY A 31 7.70 1.61 -2.96
N ARG A 32 8.87 1.25 -3.53
CA ARG A 32 10.15 1.80 -3.10
C ARG A 32 10.24 3.31 -3.32
N GLU A 33 9.81 3.79 -4.47
CA GLU A 33 9.79 5.23 -4.77
C GLU A 33 8.89 5.99 -3.80
N VAL A 34 7.68 5.49 -3.56
CA VAL A 34 6.72 6.06 -2.62
C VAL A 34 7.29 6.05 -1.19
N PHE A 35 7.87 4.93 -0.73
CA PHE A 35 8.47 4.77 0.59
C PHE A 35 9.54 5.83 0.87
N LEU A 36 10.37 6.10 -0.12
CA LEU A 36 11.40 7.14 -0.04
C LEU A 36 10.81 8.55 -0.15
N LYS A 37 9.90 8.78 -1.09
CA LYS A 37 9.29 10.09 -1.34
C LYS A 37 8.46 10.60 -0.16
N VAL A 38 7.68 9.70 0.46
CA VAL A 38 6.80 10.03 1.59
C VAL A 38 7.57 10.17 2.91
N GLY A 39 8.82 9.67 2.95
CA GLY A 39 9.70 9.82 4.11
C GLY A 39 9.62 8.69 5.13
N CYS A 40 9.03 7.56 4.81
CA CYS A 40 8.97 6.38 5.69
C CYS A 40 10.37 5.94 6.13
N PHE A 41 11.35 6.09 5.23
CA PHE A 41 12.75 5.73 5.48
C PHE A 41 13.39 6.48 6.65
N ALA A 42 12.93 7.68 6.97
CA ALA A 42 13.53 8.51 8.02
C ALA A 42 13.46 7.84 9.40
N CYS A 43 12.41 7.07 9.66
CA CYS A 43 12.22 6.32 10.89
C CYS A 43 12.50 4.82 10.72
N HIS A 44 12.15 4.26 9.55
CA HIS A 44 12.16 2.81 9.33
C HIS A 44 13.40 2.31 8.58
N GLY A 45 14.33 3.20 8.20
CA GLY A 45 15.50 2.87 7.40
C GLY A 45 15.17 2.70 5.91
N THR A 46 16.15 2.83 5.05
CA THR A 46 15.97 2.87 3.58
C THR A 46 15.48 1.58 2.95
N VAL A 47 15.61 0.48 3.66
CA VAL A 47 15.14 -0.86 3.28
C VAL A 47 14.29 -1.51 4.38
N GLY A 48 13.64 -0.70 5.20
CA GLY A 48 12.76 -1.19 6.25
C GLY A 48 13.46 -1.92 7.38
N GLN A 49 14.78 -1.71 7.54
CA GLN A 49 15.60 -2.37 8.57
C GLN A 49 15.37 -1.83 9.98
N GLY A 50 14.57 -0.80 10.12
CA GLY A 50 14.34 -0.12 11.39
C GLY A 50 15.29 1.06 11.60
N GLY A 51 15.18 1.65 12.76
CA GLY A 51 15.90 2.84 13.21
C GLY A 51 15.19 3.43 14.41
N ALA A 52 14.74 4.68 14.32
CA ALA A 52 13.84 5.26 15.31
C ALA A 52 12.46 4.58 15.32
N GLY A 53 12.04 4.04 14.18
CA GLY A 53 10.82 3.25 14.02
C GLY A 53 11.10 1.74 13.97
N ALA A 54 10.02 0.97 13.97
CA ALA A 54 10.07 -0.49 13.94
C ALA A 54 10.73 -1.03 12.65
N ILE A 55 11.27 -2.24 12.72
CA ILE A 55 11.64 -3.04 11.54
C ILE A 55 10.38 -3.37 10.75
N LEU A 56 10.39 -3.08 9.46
CA LEU A 56 9.27 -3.35 8.55
C LEU A 56 9.56 -4.48 7.55
N ALA A 57 10.82 -4.84 7.34
CA ALA A 57 11.23 -5.84 6.37
C ALA A 57 11.69 -7.15 7.05
N PRO A 58 11.28 -8.32 6.54
CA PRO A 58 10.23 -8.49 5.53
C PRO A 58 8.85 -8.21 6.11
N ASN A 59 7.99 -7.55 5.33
CA ASN A 59 6.63 -7.32 5.78
C ASN A 59 5.79 -8.60 5.60
N THR A 60 5.26 -9.11 6.70
CA THR A 60 4.46 -10.34 6.74
C THR A 60 3.02 -10.12 7.18
N ILE A 61 2.66 -8.89 7.55
CA ILE A 61 1.30 -8.59 7.98
C ILE A 61 0.37 -8.42 6.78
N PRO A 62 -0.93 -8.77 6.89
CA PRO A 62 -1.89 -8.55 5.82
C PRO A 62 -2.01 -7.07 5.45
N LEU A 63 -2.24 -6.78 4.15
CA LEU A 63 -2.39 -5.42 3.65
C LEU A 63 -3.39 -4.58 4.45
N ALA A 64 -4.55 -5.14 4.81
CA ALA A 64 -5.56 -4.42 5.58
C ALA A 64 -5.05 -3.98 6.97
N ALA A 65 -4.26 -4.81 7.64
CA ALA A 65 -3.63 -4.46 8.91
C ALA A 65 -2.56 -3.39 8.72
N PHE A 66 -1.73 -3.52 7.69
CA PHE A 66 -0.74 -2.53 7.32
C PHE A 66 -1.38 -1.16 7.03
N GLN A 67 -2.46 -1.13 6.25
CA GLN A 67 -3.23 0.08 5.99
C GLN A 67 -3.77 0.70 7.28
N THR A 68 -4.33 -0.10 8.17
CA THR A 68 -4.86 0.37 9.46
C THR A 68 -3.78 1.07 10.29
N TRP A 69 -2.59 0.49 10.37
CA TRP A 69 -1.46 1.10 11.08
C TRP A 69 -1.04 2.44 10.47
N VAL A 70 -0.90 2.50 9.16
CA VAL A 70 -0.47 3.73 8.47
C VAL A 70 -1.55 4.82 8.53
N ARG A 71 -2.83 4.44 8.46
CA ARG A 71 -3.95 5.40 8.55
C ARG A 71 -4.12 5.99 9.94
N ASN A 72 -3.91 5.21 10.96
CA ASN A 72 -4.09 5.64 12.35
C ASN A 72 -2.80 6.22 12.97
N GLY A 73 -1.66 5.86 12.43
CA GLY A 73 -0.39 6.11 13.09
C GLY A 73 -0.25 5.33 14.40
N SER A 74 0.76 5.65 15.16
CA SER A 74 0.89 5.17 16.54
C SER A 74 1.36 6.31 17.44
N PRO A 75 0.78 6.48 18.63
CA PRO A 75 1.34 7.37 19.61
C PRO A 75 2.73 6.83 19.99
N GLY A 76 3.74 7.66 19.87
CA GLY A 76 5.04 7.34 20.44
C GLY A 76 4.99 7.50 21.96
N TRP A 77 6.07 7.11 22.61
CA TRP A 77 6.29 7.43 24.02
C TRP A 77 6.48 8.96 24.24
N SER A 78 6.61 9.71 23.16
CA SER A 78 6.62 11.17 23.09
C SER A 78 5.89 11.64 21.84
N VAL A 79 5.30 12.83 21.87
CA VAL A 79 4.61 13.44 20.71
C VAL A 79 5.52 13.69 19.50
N THR A 80 6.83 13.64 19.70
CA THR A 80 7.82 13.90 18.65
C THR A 80 8.33 12.63 17.96
N ASN A 81 8.02 11.44 18.47
CA ASN A 81 8.55 10.17 17.96
C ASN A 81 7.49 9.08 17.72
N GLY A 82 6.22 9.47 17.71
CA GLY A 82 5.16 8.60 17.20
C GLY A 82 5.16 8.52 15.68
N MET A 83 4.63 7.44 15.14
CA MET A 83 4.37 7.35 13.71
C MET A 83 3.20 8.27 13.36
N PRO A 84 3.35 9.21 12.41
CA PRO A 84 2.23 10.04 11.98
C PRO A 84 1.16 9.22 11.26
N ALA A 85 -0.08 9.69 11.32
CA ALA A 85 -1.17 9.17 10.53
C ALA A 85 -1.12 9.75 9.10
N PHE A 86 -1.26 8.90 8.10
CA PHE A 86 -1.29 9.33 6.69
C PHE A 86 -2.71 9.21 6.14
N SER A 87 -3.29 10.35 5.74
CA SER A 87 -4.60 10.35 5.10
C SER A 87 -4.54 9.74 3.69
N PRO A 88 -5.67 9.23 3.14
CA PRO A 88 -5.73 8.77 1.74
C PRO A 88 -5.37 9.84 0.70
N ARG A 89 -5.47 11.11 1.09
CA ARG A 89 -5.07 12.24 0.23
C ARG A 89 -3.54 12.41 0.17
N ALA A 90 -2.85 12.14 1.27
CA ALA A 90 -1.40 12.24 1.36
C ALA A 90 -0.69 11.00 0.80
N LEU A 91 -1.31 9.85 0.92
CA LEU A 91 -0.82 8.55 0.49
C LEU A 91 -2.01 7.69 0.07
N SER A 92 -2.19 7.45 -1.23
CA SER A 92 -3.32 6.69 -1.74
C SER A 92 -3.30 5.23 -1.27
N ASP A 93 -4.44 4.53 -1.34
CA ASP A 93 -4.48 3.11 -0.99
C ASP A 93 -3.68 2.25 -1.98
N ASP A 94 -3.62 2.67 -3.24
CA ASP A 94 -2.79 2.02 -4.26
C ASP A 94 -1.30 2.18 -3.98
N ASP A 95 -0.86 3.40 -3.63
CA ASP A 95 0.52 3.65 -3.24
C ASP A 95 0.89 2.88 -1.98
N LEU A 96 -0.04 2.79 -1.04
CA LEU A 96 0.18 2.04 0.19
C LEU A 96 0.26 0.52 -0.04
N ALA A 97 -0.53 -0.01 -0.98
CA ALA A 97 -0.40 -1.39 -1.43
C ALA A 97 0.95 -1.66 -2.10
N ASP A 98 1.46 -0.70 -2.88
CA ASP A 98 2.79 -0.79 -3.49
C ASP A 98 3.90 -0.78 -2.44
N VAL A 99 3.81 0.09 -1.42
CA VAL A 99 4.76 0.11 -0.30
C VAL A 99 4.73 -1.21 0.47
N HIS A 100 3.54 -1.77 0.71
CA HIS A 100 3.38 -3.08 1.34
C HIS A 100 4.10 -4.17 0.55
N GLU A 101 3.90 -4.21 -0.77
CA GLU A 101 4.57 -5.16 -1.68
C GLU A 101 6.09 -4.97 -1.66
N TYR A 102 6.57 -3.73 -1.72
CA TYR A 102 8.01 -3.44 -1.63
C TYR A 102 8.61 -4.04 -0.36
N LEU A 103 8.03 -3.76 0.79
CA LEU A 103 8.52 -4.23 2.08
C LEU A 103 8.46 -5.76 2.22
N ALA A 104 7.48 -6.41 1.58
CA ALA A 104 7.37 -7.87 1.56
C ALA A 104 8.48 -8.55 0.74
N THR A 105 9.02 -7.86 -0.27
CA THR A 105 10.11 -8.39 -1.12
C THR A 105 11.50 -8.25 -0.50
N LEU A 106 11.63 -7.48 0.58
CA LEU A 106 12.91 -7.21 1.19
C LEU A 106 13.35 -8.35 2.14
N PRO A 107 14.66 -8.64 2.20
CA PRO A 107 15.18 -9.60 3.18
C PRO A 107 15.13 -9.04 4.60
N ALA A 108 15.17 -9.94 5.57
CA ALA A 108 15.36 -9.56 6.97
C ALA A 108 16.69 -8.83 7.17
N PRO A 109 16.74 -7.83 8.07
CA PRO A 109 18.00 -7.19 8.42
C PRO A 109 19.02 -8.20 8.93
N LYS A 110 20.30 -7.97 8.61
CA LYS A 110 21.38 -8.79 9.18
C LYS A 110 21.45 -8.60 10.70
N PRO A 111 21.58 -9.66 11.48
CA PRO A 111 21.88 -9.55 12.91
C PRO A 111 23.17 -8.76 13.14
N ALA A 112 23.25 -8.00 14.22
CA ALA A 112 24.42 -7.17 14.54
C ALA A 112 25.75 -7.97 14.52
N LYS A 113 25.72 -9.22 15.01
CA LYS A 113 26.86 -10.14 14.99
C LYS A 113 27.40 -10.47 13.59
N ASP A 114 26.58 -10.30 12.55
CA ASP A 114 26.91 -10.60 11.16
C ASP A 114 27.32 -9.34 10.36
N ILE A 115 27.47 -8.20 11.05
CA ILE A 115 27.92 -6.93 10.50
C ILE A 115 29.36 -6.69 10.97
N PRO A 116 30.38 -6.87 10.09
CA PRO A 116 31.77 -6.76 10.50
C PRO A 116 32.12 -5.46 11.22
N ALA A 117 31.62 -4.34 10.69
CA ALA A 117 31.88 -3.00 11.27
C ALA A 117 31.33 -2.78 12.70
N LEU A 118 30.55 -3.70 13.25
CA LEU A 118 30.02 -3.64 14.61
C LEU A 118 30.77 -4.60 15.56
N ASN A 119 31.74 -5.37 15.05
CA ASN A 119 32.44 -6.43 15.82
C ASN A 119 33.95 -6.20 15.89
N ASP A 120 34.45 -5.02 15.50
CA ASP A 120 35.84 -4.58 15.56
C ASP A 120 36.19 -3.94 16.90
#